data_5e887c90725fb4c188317f3a81414354
#
_entry.id   5e887c90725fb4c188317f3a81414354
#
_cell.length_a   1.000
_cell.length_b   1.000
_cell.length_c   1.000
_cell.angle_alpha   90.00
_cell.angle_beta   90.00
_cell.angle_gamma   90.00
#
_symmetry.space_group_name_H-M   'P 1'
#
loop_
_entity.id
_entity.type
_entity.pdbx_description
1 polymer ?
#
loop_
_entity_poly.entity_id
_entity_poly.type
_entity_poly.pdbx_seq_one_letter_code
_entity_poly.pdbx_strand_id
1 'polypeptide(L)'
;MQVLQTPLDIAEKYKTIKNAGVGSERLASKILPIRDFNNWAKMAVIQLCYNYQKSRDISVLDLCCGKGGDLNKYARLGSVSYYAGVDITLHSLIEAIKRYNQKLCELNKNRKFGQPFQADFTLADVMSAPLYKHFQKTKFDMVSCMFALHYAFQSKQTADAFFGNVKNLMAPNGSFVAVFPCKDTILKRLQEQGADLSQGNLVLKNSLYSIKFPNAVNFKANLFGQKYIFDLDEAVGDTAEYLIDMRDFRELCSQNQLTIKHHFPNLETLLQTDQIPQKAKQNFSNMMKRTAKFIFLLNQNLNKGQKMTDDNFWDNIDEEQIDQINENQIQKITDLGQLPEEYLEVIRLYQAVMVVHTNPAEVKSCEKIRIPVPEARRAIDICNLTKEPINLETLRDEFKGEMWEPSVWM
;
A
#
# COMPACT_ATOMS: atom_id res chain seq x y z
N MET A 1 -1.85 29.03 14.92
CA MET A 1 -1.32 27.75 15.39
C MET A 1 -1.85 26.66 14.48
N GLN A 2 -1.03 26.10 13.59
CA GLN A 2 -1.43 24.93 12.84
C GLN A 2 -1.46 23.74 13.82
N VAL A 3 -2.61 23.14 13.99
CA VAL A 3 -2.73 21.89 14.74
C VAL A 3 -1.92 20.82 13.99
N LEU A 4 -0.81 20.38 14.58
CA LEU A 4 -0.07 19.24 14.07
C LEU A 4 -1.02 18.03 14.12
N GLN A 5 -1.39 17.49 12.97
CA GLN A 5 -2.12 16.23 12.94
C GLN A 5 -1.23 15.13 13.56
N THR A 6 -1.73 14.54 14.63
CA THR A 6 -1.07 13.39 15.25
C THR A 6 -1.26 12.14 14.40
N PRO A 7 -0.47 11.08 14.56
CA PRO A 7 -0.74 9.79 13.92
C PRO A 7 -2.16 9.27 14.19
N LEU A 8 -2.73 9.57 15.36
CA LEU A 8 -4.12 9.23 15.71
C LEU A 8 -5.15 10.02 14.90
N ASP A 9 -4.89 11.30 14.61
CA ASP A 9 -5.78 12.10 13.76
C ASP A 9 -5.83 11.57 12.33
N ILE A 10 -4.70 11.06 11.83
CA ILE A 10 -4.60 10.40 10.53
C ILE A 10 -5.39 9.08 10.59
N ALA A 11 -5.21 8.29 11.64
CA ALA A 11 -5.93 7.03 11.85
C ALA A 11 -7.46 7.22 11.90
N GLU A 12 -7.94 8.29 12.56
CA GLU A 12 -9.36 8.63 12.60
C GLU A 12 -9.94 8.93 11.21
N LYS A 13 -9.20 9.61 10.35
CA LYS A 13 -9.63 9.87 8.96
C LYS A 13 -9.79 8.55 8.18
N TYR A 14 -8.88 7.59 8.37
CA TYR A 14 -8.99 6.29 7.70
C TYR A 14 -10.20 5.47 8.14
N LYS A 15 -10.79 5.72 9.32
CA LYS A 15 -12.06 5.10 9.74
C LYS A 15 -13.23 5.52 8.84
N THR A 16 -13.24 6.76 8.38
CA THR A 16 -14.34 7.33 7.58
C THR A 16 -14.26 6.96 6.09
N ILE A 17 -13.11 6.52 5.61
CA ILE A 17 -12.93 6.10 4.21
C ILE A 17 -13.74 4.83 3.98
N LYS A 18 -14.80 4.94 3.15
CA LYS A 18 -15.64 3.80 2.75
C LYS A 18 -14.75 2.70 2.13
N ASN A 19 -15.06 1.46 2.44
CA ASN A 19 -14.46 0.35 1.70
C ASN A 19 -14.75 0.57 0.21
N ALA A 20 -13.72 0.46 -0.63
CA ALA A 20 -13.96 0.32 -2.06
C ALA A 20 -14.87 -0.89 -2.22
N GLY A 21 -16.12 -0.70 -2.58
CA GLY A 21 -17.18 -1.70 -2.59
C GLY A 21 -16.76 -3.09 -3.06
N VAL A 22 -17.58 -4.09 -2.81
CA VAL A 22 -17.37 -5.46 -3.29
C VAL A 22 -18.31 -5.64 -4.48
N GLY A 23 -17.82 -6.18 -5.61
CA GLY A 23 -18.65 -6.41 -6.80
C GLY A 23 -18.95 -5.12 -7.57
N SER A 24 -20.24 -4.83 -7.77
CA SER A 24 -20.79 -3.75 -8.58
C SER A 24 -20.31 -2.35 -8.22
N GLU A 25 -20.40 -1.98 -6.96
CA GLU A 25 -19.98 -0.65 -6.48
C GLU A 25 -18.52 -0.32 -6.82
N ARG A 26 -17.67 -1.37 -6.92
CA ARG A 26 -16.28 -1.17 -7.28
C ARG A 26 -16.07 -0.84 -8.75
N LEU A 27 -16.92 -1.39 -9.62
CA LEU A 27 -16.82 -1.16 -11.08
C LEU A 27 -17.27 0.26 -11.46
N ALA A 28 -18.20 0.84 -10.70
CA ALA A 28 -18.66 2.22 -10.89
C ALA A 28 -17.71 3.29 -10.32
N SER A 29 -16.56 2.90 -9.72
CA SER A 29 -15.61 3.85 -9.13
C SER A 29 -14.91 4.68 -10.18
N LYS A 30 -14.94 6.02 -10.05
CA LYS A 30 -14.23 6.96 -10.93
C LYS A 30 -12.73 6.67 -11.04
N ILE A 31 -12.13 6.19 -9.97
CA ILE A 31 -10.70 5.87 -9.91
C ILE A 31 -10.40 4.38 -10.12
N LEU A 32 -11.33 3.62 -10.73
CA LEU A 32 -11.12 2.19 -11.01
C LEU A 32 -9.79 1.89 -11.72
N PRO A 33 -9.39 2.60 -12.79
CA PRO A 33 -8.11 2.36 -13.47
C PRO A 33 -6.91 2.55 -12.55
N ILE A 34 -6.93 3.58 -11.69
CA ILE A 34 -5.87 3.86 -10.71
C ILE A 34 -5.79 2.74 -9.67
N ARG A 35 -6.94 2.31 -9.13
CA ARG A 35 -7.01 1.20 -8.17
C ARG A 35 -6.51 -0.10 -8.76
N ASP A 36 -6.88 -0.39 -10.00
CA ASP A 36 -6.46 -1.60 -10.70
C ASP A 36 -4.97 -1.59 -10.97
N PHE A 37 -4.45 -0.46 -11.47
CA PHE A 37 -3.01 -0.31 -11.72
C PHE A 37 -2.20 -0.39 -10.41
N ASN A 38 -2.60 0.32 -9.36
CA ASN A 38 -1.93 0.28 -8.08
C ASN A 38 -1.92 -1.14 -7.47
N ASN A 39 -3.04 -1.88 -7.62
CA ASN A 39 -3.10 -3.28 -7.19
C ASN A 39 -2.18 -4.19 -8.00
N TRP A 40 -2.08 -3.96 -9.31
CA TRP A 40 -1.12 -4.67 -10.15
C TRP A 40 0.32 -4.31 -9.78
N ALA A 41 0.65 -3.03 -9.64
CA ALA A 41 2.00 -2.56 -9.27
C ALA A 41 2.44 -3.16 -7.94
N LYS A 42 1.58 -3.16 -6.92
CA LYS A 42 1.86 -3.83 -5.64
C LYS A 42 2.15 -5.31 -5.84
N MET A 43 1.33 -6.02 -6.63
CA MET A 43 1.57 -7.44 -6.93
C MET A 43 2.90 -7.65 -7.65
N ALA A 44 3.25 -6.78 -8.60
CA ALA A 44 4.50 -6.87 -9.35
C ALA A 44 5.73 -6.74 -8.44
N VAL A 45 5.74 -5.75 -7.54
CA VAL A 45 6.87 -5.56 -6.61
C VAL A 45 6.92 -6.63 -5.51
N ILE A 46 5.77 -7.14 -5.06
CA ILE A 46 5.70 -8.29 -4.15
C ILE A 46 6.28 -9.55 -4.83
N GLN A 47 5.94 -9.81 -6.10
CA GLN A 47 6.50 -10.93 -6.86
C GLN A 47 8.00 -10.76 -7.11
N LEU A 48 8.49 -9.55 -7.31
CA LEU A 48 9.92 -9.26 -7.41
C LEU A 48 10.64 -9.68 -6.12
N CYS A 49 10.14 -9.27 -4.96
CA CYS A 49 10.68 -9.69 -3.67
C CYS A 49 10.58 -11.19 -3.45
N TYR A 50 9.45 -11.79 -3.81
CA TYR A 50 9.26 -13.24 -3.74
C TYR A 50 10.30 -14.01 -4.55
N ASN A 51 10.57 -13.59 -5.78
CA ASN A 51 11.56 -14.25 -6.64
C ASN A 51 12.99 -14.07 -6.14
N TYR A 52 13.25 -13.05 -5.35
CA TYR A 52 14.54 -12.85 -4.68
C TYR A 52 14.75 -13.89 -3.57
N GLN A 53 13.67 -14.42 -2.98
CA GLN A 53 13.75 -15.40 -1.90
C GLN A 53 14.17 -16.76 -2.44
N LYS A 54 15.08 -17.43 -1.72
CA LYS A 54 15.51 -18.81 -2.01
C LYS A 54 14.63 -19.87 -1.32
N SER A 55 13.87 -19.47 -0.30
CA SER A 55 13.00 -20.35 0.47
C SER A 55 11.65 -20.49 -0.19
N ARG A 56 11.02 -21.67 -0.02
CA ARG A 56 9.62 -21.91 -0.38
C ARG A 56 8.68 -21.80 0.82
N ASP A 57 9.19 -21.46 1.97
CA ASP A 57 8.48 -21.26 3.24
C ASP A 57 8.78 -19.83 3.69
N ILE A 58 7.90 -18.90 3.31
CA ILE A 58 8.14 -17.46 3.40
C ILE A 58 7.31 -16.86 4.52
N SER A 59 7.97 -16.09 5.38
CA SER A 59 7.34 -15.23 6.38
C SER A 59 7.27 -13.79 5.87
N VAL A 60 6.11 -13.14 6.08
CA VAL A 60 5.82 -11.79 5.61
C VAL A 60 5.48 -10.89 6.80
N LEU A 61 6.08 -9.70 6.84
CA LEU A 61 5.70 -8.59 7.71
C LEU A 61 5.15 -7.45 6.85
N ASP A 62 3.88 -7.13 7.03
CA ASP A 62 3.19 -6.06 6.29
C ASP A 62 2.98 -4.85 7.21
N LEU A 63 3.84 -3.86 7.08
CA LEU A 63 3.83 -2.63 7.87
C LEU A 63 2.81 -1.65 7.31
N CYS A 64 1.92 -1.13 8.14
CA CYS A 64 0.77 -0.33 7.75
C CYS A 64 -0.17 -1.13 6.82
N CYS A 65 -0.53 -2.35 7.23
CA CYS A 65 -1.29 -3.30 6.40
C CYS A 65 -2.73 -2.82 6.10
N GLY A 66 -3.21 -1.80 6.81
CA GLY A 66 -4.56 -1.27 6.66
C GLY A 66 -5.63 -2.35 6.81
N LYS A 67 -6.64 -2.30 5.97
CA LYS A 67 -7.75 -3.27 5.91
C LYS A 67 -7.35 -4.61 5.24
N GLY A 68 -6.07 -4.97 5.18
CA GLY A 68 -5.59 -6.23 4.60
C GLY A 68 -5.74 -6.33 3.07
N GLY A 69 -5.61 -5.20 2.35
CA GLY A 69 -5.78 -5.15 0.89
C GLY A 69 -4.78 -6.02 0.11
N ASP A 70 -3.67 -6.40 0.72
CA ASP A 70 -2.60 -7.18 0.08
C ASP A 70 -2.57 -8.66 0.47
N LEU A 71 -3.40 -9.10 1.43
CA LEU A 71 -3.51 -10.51 1.86
C LEU A 71 -3.73 -11.48 0.70
N ASN A 72 -4.60 -11.14 -0.25
CA ASN A 72 -4.83 -11.96 -1.45
C ASN A 72 -3.59 -12.08 -2.35
N LYS A 73 -2.69 -11.08 -2.35
CA LYS A 73 -1.47 -11.11 -3.14
C LYS A 73 -0.49 -12.11 -2.53
N TYR A 74 -0.35 -12.09 -1.21
CA TYR A 74 0.48 -13.05 -0.47
C TYR A 74 -0.05 -14.48 -0.60
N ALA A 75 -1.36 -14.68 -0.45
CA ALA A 75 -1.98 -16.00 -0.66
C ALA A 75 -1.66 -16.61 -2.04
N ARG A 76 -1.67 -15.79 -3.09
CA ARG A 76 -1.40 -16.21 -4.48
C ARG A 76 0.06 -16.57 -4.75
N LEU A 77 1.00 -16.19 -3.88
CA LEU A 77 2.40 -16.64 -4.00
C LEU A 77 2.53 -18.14 -3.76
N GLY A 78 1.64 -18.73 -2.94
CA GLY A 78 1.56 -20.18 -2.71
C GLY A 78 2.64 -20.75 -1.79
N SER A 79 3.52 -19.89 -1.23
CA SER A 79 4.65 -20.29 -0.38
C SER A 79 4.76 -19.44 0.89
N VAL A 80 3.76 -18.63 1.18
CA VAL A 80 3.69 -17.92 2.45
C VAL A 80 3.17 -18.88 3.51
N SER A 81 3.91 -19.03 4.60
CA SER A 81 3.51 -19.84 5.75
C SER A 81 3.04 -18.98 6.91
N TYR A 82 3.61 -17.80 7.04
CA TYR A 82 3.31 -16.88 8.12
C TYR A 82 3.22 -15.43 7.62
N TYR A 83 2.19 -14.72 8.06
CA TYR A 83 1.95 -13.31 7.78
C TYR A 83 1.74 -12.56 9.09
N ALA A 84 2.44 -11.46 9.28
CA ALA A 84 2.21 -10.51 10.36
C ALA A 84 1.78 -9.16 9.78
N GLY A 85 0.55 -8.73 10.05
CA GLY A 85 0.04 -7.41 9.68
C GLY A 85 0.13 -6.45 10.85
N VAL A 86 0.70 -5.26 10.64
CA VAL A 86 0.79 -4.21 11.66
C VAL A 86 0.12 -2.96 11.15
N ASP A 87 -0.79 -2.40 11.94
CA ASP A 87 -1.44 -1.12 11.63
C ASP A 87 -1.74 -0.34 12.90
N ILE A 88 -1.81 0.98 12.78
CA ILE A 88 -2.13 1.88 13.90
C ILE A 88 -3.64 1.93 14.19
N THR A 89 -4.48 1.49 13.24
CA THR A 89 -5.92 1.63 13.28
C THR A 89 -6.58 0.30 13.61
N LEU A 90 -7.18 0.18 14.80
CA LEU A 90 -7.91 -1.03 15.21
C LEU A 90 -9.02 -1.39 14.21
N HIS A 91 -9.82 -0.41 13.76
CA HIS A 91 -10.87 -0.63 12.77
C HIS A 91 -10.33 -1.28 11.48
N SER A 92 -9.17 -0.83 10.99
CA SER A 92 -8.52 -1.43 9.81
C SER A 92 -8.11 -2.88 10.07
N LEU A 93 -7.56 -3.17 11.25
CA LEU A 93 -7.17 -4.53 11.62
C LEU A 93 -8.38 -5.48 11.72
N ILE A 94 -9.49 -5.03 12.29
CA ILE A 94 -10.74 -5.80 12.33
C ILE A 94 -11.16 -6.21 10.91
N GLU A 95 -11.17 -5.26 9.97
CA GLU A 95 -11.49 -5.53 8.57
C GLU A 95 -10.45 -6.46 7.91
N ALA A 96 -9.16 -6.32 8.23
CA ALA A 96 -8.11 -7.20 7.74
C ALA A 96 -8.31 -8.66 8.21
N ILE A 97 -8.69 -8.84 9.48
CA ILE A 97 -8.99 -10.15 10.07
C ILE A 97 -10.20 -10.79 9.39
N LYS A 98 -11.31 -10.03 9.21
CA LYS A 98 -12.49 -10.51 8.49
C LYS A 98 -12.12 -10.99 7.08
N ARG A 99 -11.35 -10.20 6.32
CA ARG A 99 -10.87 -10.58 4.99
C ARG A 99 -9.97 -11.80 5.01
N TYR A 100 -9.08 -11.90 6.01
CA TYR A 100 -8.23 -13.07 6.16
C TYR A 100 -9.06 -14.32 6.43
N ASN A 101 -10.05 -14.27 7.33
CA ASN A 101 -10.91 -15.41 7.65
C ASN A 101 -11.71 -15.87 6.43
N GLN A 102 -12.32 -14.93 5.68
CA GLN A 102 -12.99 -15.23 4.41
C GLN A 102 -12.02 -15.93 3.44
N LYS A 103 -10.81 -15.35 3.27
CA LYS A 103 -9.80 -15.91 2.39
C LYS A 103 -9.34 -17.31 2.83
N LEU A 104 -9.16 -17.53 4.11
CA LEU A 104 -8.80 -18.83 4.66
C LEU A 104 -9.86 -19.89 4.35
N CYS A 105 -11.15 -19.56 4.48
CA CYS A 105 -12.24 -20.44 4.10
C CYS A 105 -12.21 -20.78 2.60
N GLU A 106 -11.96 -19.80 1.73
CA GLU A 106 -11.81 -20.04 0.29
C GLU A 106 -10.62 -20.96 -0.03
N LEU A 107 -9.47 -20.71 0.59
CA LEU A 107 -8.25 -21.50 0.37
C LEU A 107 -8.39 -22.94 0.88
N ASN A 108 -9.11 -23.15 1.98
CA ASN A 108 -9.40 -24.49 2.49
C ASN A 108 -10.34 -25.28 1.56
N LYS A 109 -11.30 -24.60 0.91
CA LYS A 109 -12.21 -25.19 -0.05
C LYS A 109 -11.56 -25.45 -1.41
N ASN A 110 -10.69 -24.54 -1.87
CA ASN A 110 -10.10 -24.62 -3.20
C ASN A 110 -8.67 -24.07 -3.24
N ARG A 111 -7.70 -24.99 -3.26
CA ARG A 111 -6.26 -24.71 -3.32
C ARG A 111 -5.79 -24.02 -4.61
N LYS A 112 -6.61 -23.96 -5.66
CA LYS A 112 -6.26 -23.21 -6.89
C LYS A 112 -6.06 -21.72 -6.64
N PHE A 113 -6.66 -21.17 -5.59
CA PHE A 113 -6.54 -19.75 -5.25
C PHE A 113 -5.34 -19.41 -4.35
N GLY A 114 -4.50 -20.40 -4.01
CA GLY A 114 -3.32 -20.26 -3.17
C GLY A 114 -3.26 -21.30 -2.05
N GLN A 115 -2.34 -21.11 -1.11
CA GLN A 115 -2.21 -21.97 0.06
C GLN A 115 -2.64 -21.21 1.33
N PRO A 116 -3.28 -21.87 2.30
CA PRO A 116 -3.52 -21.29 3.62
C PRO A 116 -2.20 -20.99 4.30
N PHE A 117 -2.18 -19.91 5.07
CA PHE A 117 -1.06 -19.50 5.88
C PHE A 117 -1.57 -19.00 7.24
N GLN A 118 -0.69 -18.98 8.24
CA GLN A 118 -0.99 -18.35 9.50
C GLN A 118 -0.92 -16.82 9.38
N ALA A 119 -1.76 -16.12 10.15
CA ALA A 119 -1.66 -14.68 10.23
C ALA A 119 -1.86 -14.18 11.66
N ASP A 120 -1.04 -13.20 12.03
CA ASP A 120 -1.17 -12.39 13.23
C ASP A 120 -1.38 -10.93 12.84
N PHE A 121 -2.13 -10.21 13.68
CA PHE A 121 -2.40 -8.79 13.46
C PHE A 121 -2.08 -8.01 14.73
N THR A 122 -1.21 -6.99 14.60
CA THR A 122 -0.69 -6.21 15.72
C THR A 122 -1.14 -4.77 15.60
N LEU A 123 -1.78 -4.24 16.64
CA LEU A 123 -2.10 -2.82 16.75
C LEU A 123 -0.88 -2.08 17.26
N ALA A 124 -0.20 -1.35 16.37
CA ALA A 124 0.98 -0.58 16.73
C ALA A 124 1.26 0.57 15.75
N ASP A 125 1.81 1.66 16.28
CA ASP A 125 2.42 2.70 15.44
C ASP A 125 3.83 2.27 15.02
N VAL A 126 3.99 1.88 13.77
CA VAL A 126 5.28 1.39 13.23
C VAL A 126 6.36 2.48 13.19
N MET A 127 5.97 3.76 13.31
CA MET A 127 6.88 4.91 13.29
C MET A 127 7.46 5.26 14.67
N SER A 128 6.96 4.61 15.74
CA SER A 128 7.40 4.86 17.12
C SER A 128 7.64 3.59 17.92
N ALA A 129 6.86 2.53 17.68
CA ALA A 129 6.95 1.29 18.42
C ALA A 129 8.19 0.47 18.01
N PRO A 130 8.99 -0.03 18.98
CA PRO A 130 10.11 -0.93 18.69
C PRO A 130 9.61 -2.36 18.43
N LEU A 131 9.03 -2.60 17.24
CA LEU A 131 8.40 -3.88 16.88
C LEU A 131 9.33 -5.09 17.01
N TYR A 132 10.65 -4.90 16.89
CA TYR A 132 11.63 -5.96 17.10
C TYR A 132 11.65 -6.49 18.54
N LYS A 133 11.16 -5.72 19.52
CA LYS A 133 10.99 -6.21 20.90
C LYS A 133 9.74 -7.07 21.01
N HIS A 134 8.69 -6.76 20.24
CA HIS A 134 7.45 -7.54 20.18
C HIS A 134 7.69 -8.88 19.47
N PHE A 135 8.20 -8.85 18.25
CA PHE A 135 8.47 -10.05 17.47
C PHE A 135 9.72 -10.83 17.93
N GLN A 136 10.49 -10.26 18.88
CA GLN A 136 11.67 -10.85 19.54
C GLN A 136 12.63 -11.58 18.57
N LYS A 137 12.50 -12.93 18.49
CA LYS A 137 13.38 -13.79 17.69
C LYS A 137 12.89 -14.00 16.26
N THR A 138 11.72 -13.47 15.89
CA THR A 138 11.15 -13.63 14.56
C THR A 138 11.88 -12.75 13.55
N LYS A 139 12.22 -13.32 12.39
CA LYS A 139 12.73 -12.61 11.22
C LYS A 139 11.88 -12.93 10.02
N PHE A 140 11.63 -11.92 9.21
CA PHE A 140 10.74 -12.01 8.08
C PHE A 140 11.53 -12.04 6.76
N ASP A 141 11.17 -12.97 5.88
CA ASP A 141 11.78 -13.08 4.56
C ASP A 141 11.36 -11.90 3.66
N MET A 142 10.15 -11.41 3.85
CA MET A 142 9.63 -10.24 3.14
C MET A 142 9.05 -9.23 4.13
N VAL A 143 9.45 -7.97 4.00
CA VAL A 143 8.86 -6.84 4.72
C VAL A 143 8.24 -5.91 3.68
N SER A 144 7.04 -5.41 3.91
CA SER A 144 6.35 -4.49 2.98
C SER A 144 5.80 -3.27 3.69
N CYS A 145 5.73 -2.15 2.94
CA CYS A 145 5.00 -0.96 3.34
C CYS A 145 4.42 -0.29 2.08
N MET A 146 3.12 -0.49 1.86
CA MET A 146 2.46 -0.08 0.62
C MET A 146 1.65 1.19 0.83
N PHE A 147 2.05 2.29 0.17
CA PHE A 147 1.39 3.61 0.21
C PHE A 147 1.31 4.26 1.60
N ALA A 148 2.28 3.96 2.50
CA ALA A 148 2.28 4.51 3.85
C ALA A 148 3.67 4.96 4.35
N LEU A 149 4.75 4.66 3.62
CA LEU A 149 6.11 4.98 4.05
C LEU A 149 6.33 6.49 4.26
N HIS A 150 5.60 7.33 3.53
CA HIS A 150 5.70 8.79 3.64
C HIS A 150 5.39 9.33 5.05
N TYR A 151 4.59 8.62 5.84
CA TYR A 151 4.35 8.99 7.25
C TYR A 151 5.60 8.88 8.12
N ALA A 152 6.53 7.96 7.79
CA ALA A 152 7.80 7.85 8.50
C ALA A 152 8.69 9.11 8.33
N PHE A 153 8.48 9.89 7.27
CA PHE A 153 9.26 11.09 6.98
C PHE A 153 8.72 12.37 7.63
N GLN A 154 7.77 12.24 8.57
CA GLN A 154 7.32 13.34 9.41
C GLN A 154 8.48 13.98 10.21
N SER A 155 9.41 13.16 10.67
CA SER A 155 10.62 13.58 11.38
C SER A 155 11.74 12.57 11.18
N LYS A 156 12.98 12.99 11.46
CA LYS A 156 14.10 12.04 11.48
C LYS A 156 13.88 10.92 12.49
N GLN A 157 13.34 11.23 13.67
CA GLN A 157 13.07 10.26 14.73
C GLN A 157 12.11 9.15 14.25
N THR A 158 11.01 9.51 13.59
CA THR A 158 10.04 8.55 13.06
C THR A 158 10.63 7.71 11.93
N ALA A 159 11.46 8.31 11.07
CA ALA A 159 12.17 7.59 10.03
C ALA A 159 13.20 6.60 10.61
N ASP A 160 14.00 7.01 11.59
CA ASP A 160 14.97 6.16 12.28
C ASP A 160 14.28 4.96 12.94
N ALA A 161 13.13 5.18 13.60
CA ALA A 161 12.35 4.11 14.23
C ALA A 161 11.82 3.10 13.20
N PHE A 162 11.26 3.59 12.09
CA PHE A 162 10.77 2.75 11.00
C PHE A 162 11.89 1.91 10.37
N PHE A 163 12.99 2.54 9.96
CA PHE A 163 14.11 1.83 9.35
C PHE A 163 14.83 0.89 10.33
N GLY A 164 14.84 1.24 11.61
CA GLY A 164 15.28 0.37 12.70
C GLY A 164 14.41 -0.90 12.80
N ASN A 165 13.09 -0.78 12.68
CA ASN A 165 12.20 -1.93 12.63
C ASN A 165 12.48 -2.80 11.39
N VAL A 166 12.58 -2.20 10.19
CA VAL A 166 12.92 -2.93 8.95
C VAL A 166 14.21 -3.71 9.10
N LYS A 167 15.31 -3.03 9.52
CA LYS A 167 16.63 -3.66 9.73
C LYS A 167 16.55 -4.85 10.68
N ASN A 168 15.91 -4.64 11.84
CA ASN A 168 15.94 -5.63 12.90
C ASN A 168 14.98 -6.80 12.68
N LEU A 169 13.94 -6.63 11.86
CA LEU A 169 12.94 -7.67 11.60
C LEU A 169 13.16 -8.40 10.29
N MET A 170 13.88 -7.82 9.32
CA MET A 170 14.19 -8.47 8.06
C MET A 170 15.22 -9.59 8.25
N ALA A 171 14.96 -10.76 7.66
CA ALA A 171 15.87 -11.91 7.65
C ALA A 171 17.17 -11.60 6.87
N PRO A 172 18.28 -12.34 7.09
CA PRO A 172 19.55 -12.09 6.42
C PRO A 172 19.43 -11.97 4.89
N ASN A 173 18.69 -12.87 4.27
CA ASN A 173 18.41 -12.87 2.84
C ASN A 173 17.01 -12.29 2.52
N GLY A 174 16.42 -11.58 3.49
CA GLY A 174 15.13 -10.95 3.31
C GLY A 174 15.18 -9.71 2.42
N SER A 175 14.01 -9.22 2.09
CA SER A 175 13.85 -7.99 1.31
C SER A 175 12.75 -7.13 1.90
N PHE A 176 12.95 -5.81 1.84
CA PHE A 176 11.93 -4.82 2.13
C PHE A 176 11.47 -4.17 0.83
N VAL A 177 10.16 -4.05 0.65
CA VAL A 177 9.56 -3.38 -0.50
C VAL A 177 8.60 -2.30 -0.06
N ALA A 178 8.66 -1.15 -0.72
CA ALA A 178 7.73 -0.05 -0.47
C ALA A 178 7.26 0.62 -1.75
N VAL A 179 6.01 1.10 -1.72
CA VAL A 179 5.44 2.01 -2.71
C VAL A 179 5.02 3.28 -1.99
N PHE A 180 5.43 4.44 -2.52
CA PHE A 180 5.21 5.73 -1.89
C PHE A 180 5.25 6.87 -2.91
N PRO A 181 4.74 8.08 -2.58
CA PRO A 181 4.75 9.22 -3.48
C PRO A 181 6.16 9.63 -3.92
N CYS A 182 6.31 10.00 -5.18
CA CYS A 182 7.57 10.46 -5.77
C CYS A 182 7.69 11.97 -5.67
N LYS A 183 8.54 12.45 -4.77
CA LYS A 183 8.84 13.88 -4.58
C LYS A 183 9.19 14.55 -5.90
N ASP A 184 10.11 13.95 -6.68
CA ASP A 184 10.64 14.57 -7.89
C ASP A 184 9.54 14.77 -8.94
N THR A 185 8.63 13.80 -9.07
CA THR A 185 7.47 13.93 -9.98
C THR A 185 6.53 15.03 -9.53
N ILE A 186 6.19 15.09 -8.22
CA ILE A 186 5.30 16.12 -7.68
C ILE A 186 5.88 17.52 -7.90
N LEU A 187 7.16 17.73 -7.57
CA LEU A 187 7.80 19.04 -7.70
C LEU A 187 7.99 19.44 -9.16
N LYS A 188 8.35 18.51 -10.04
CA LYS A 188 8.46 18.73 -11.48
C LYS A 188 7.13 19.25 -12.04
N ARG A 189 6.01 18.61 -11.69
CA ARG A 189 4.68 19.03 -12.16
C ARG A 189 4.27 20.41 -11.65
N LEU A 190 4.58 20.74 -10.40
CA LEU A 190 4.38 22.10 -9.89
C LEU A 190 5.15 23.12 -10.71
N GLN A 191 6.41 22.85 -11.04
CA GLN A 191 7.23 23.73 -11.87
C GLN A 191 6.69 23.84 -13.31
N GLU A 192 6.22 22.76 -13.91
CA GLU A 192 5.59 22.75 -15.24
C GLU A 192 4.32 23.63 -15.28
N GLN A 193 3.62 23.75 -14.16
CA GLN A 193 2.49 24.68 -14.00
C GLN A 193 2.91 26.12 -13.69
N GLY A 194 4.22 26.42 -13.68
CA GLY A 194 4.76 27.74 -13.40
C GLY A 194 4.81 28.12 -11.91
N ALA A 195 4.68 27.14 -11.00
CA ALA A 195 4.71 27.40 -9.57
C ALA A 195 6.13 27.78 -9.09
N ASP A 196 6.24 28.85 -8.31
CA ASP A 196 7.45 29.22 -7.58
C ASP A 196 7.51 28.43 -6.26
N LEU A 197 8.34 27.40 -6.22
CA LEU A 197 8.48 26.51 -5.06
C LEU A 197 9.01 27.20 -3.79
N SER A 198 9.55 28.41 -3.91
CA SER A 198 9.96 29.22 -2.76
C SER A 198 8.77 29.86 -2.03
N GLN A 199 7.60 29.84 -2.65
CA GLN A 199 6.36 30.34 -2.08
C GLN A 199 5.59 29.24 -1.35
N GLY A 200 4.75 29.62 -0.40
CA GLY A 200 3.75 28.73 0.19
C GLY A 200 2.43 28.73 -0.59
N ASN A 201 1.47 27.95 -0.10
CA ASN A 201 0.11 27.83 -0.67
C ASN A 201 0.09 27.34 -2.13
N LEU A 202 1.04 26.47 -2.50
CA LEU A 202 1.06 25.85 -3.82
C LEU A 202 0.01 24.75 -3.91
N VAL A 203 -0.61 24.63 -5.09
CA VAL A 203 -1.61 23.61 -5.37
C VAL A 203 -1.32 22.94 -6.71
N LEU A 204 -1.15 21.61 -6.66
CA LEU A 204 -1.13 20.75 -7.83
C LEU A 204 -2.45 19.96 -7.83
N LYS A 205 -3.24 20.03 -8.89
CA LYS A 205 -4.54 19.33 -8.97
C LYS A 205 -4.99 19.03 -10.38
N ASN A 206 -5.82 18.02 -10.50
CA ASN A 206 -6.70 17.81 -11.67
C ASN A 206 -8.11 17.40 -11.20
N SER A 207 -8.93 16.80 -12.07
CA SER A 207 -10.30 16.38 -11.74
C SER A 207 -10.39 15.24 -10.73
N LEU A 208 -9.30 14.53 -10.44
CA LEU A 208 -9.27 13.33 -9.60
C LEU A 208 -8.51 13.51 -8.29
N TYR A 209 -7.54 14.45 -8.22
CA TYR A 209 -6.71 14.62 -7.03
C TYR A 209 -6.31 16.07 -6.78
N SER A 210 -5.90 16.35 -5.56
CA SER A 210 -5.20 17.58 -5.22
C SER A 210 -4.04 17.33 -4.25
N ILE A 211 -2.94 18.07 -4.44
CA ILE A 211 -1.79 18.16 -3.53
C ILE A 211 -1.62 19.63 -3.17
N LYS A 212 -1.73 19.98 -1.88
CA LYS A 212 -1.65 21.34 -1.39
C LYS A 212 -0.43 21.48 -0.47
N PHE A 213 0.46 22.42 -0.77
CA PHE A 213 1.62 22.75 0.05
C PHE A 213 1.32 24.05 0.81
N PRO A 214 1.00 23.99 2.10
CA PRO A 214 0.72 25.21 2.88
C PRO A 214 1.98 26.07 3.08
N ASN A 215 3.15 25.47 3.06
CA ASN A 215 4.43 26.14 3.24
C ASN A 215 5.31 26.02 1.98
N ALA A 216 6.28 26.91 1.83
CA ALA A 216 7.31 26.79 0.80
C ALA A 216 8.04 25.44 0.86
N VAL A 217 8.40 24.91 -0.32
CA VAL A 217 9.19 23.69 -0.40
C VAL A 217 10.67 24.00 -0.24
N ASN A 218 11.30 23.38 0.74
CA ASN A 218 12.72 23.55 0.99
C ASN A 218 13.52 22.45 0.26
N PHE A 219 14.57 22.82 -0.48
CA PHE A 219 15.41 21.89 -1.26
C PHE A 219 16.73 21.53 -0.56
N LYS A 220 17.00 22.06 0.64
CA LYS A 220 18.22 21.74 1.39
C LYS A 220 18.19 20.27 1.86
N ALA A 221 19.34 19.70 2.15
CA ALA A 221 19.44 18.35 2.72
C ALA A 221 18.80 18.25 4.13
N ASN A 222 18.47 17.04 4.55
CA ASN A 222 17.81 16.72 5.83
C ASN A 222 16.37 17.25 5.94
N LEU A 223 15.53 16.86 5.00
CA LEU A 223 14.21 17.44 4.78
C LEU A 223 13.06 16.60 5.31
N PHE A 224 13.18 16.18 6.54
CA PHE A 224 12.04 15.61 7.25
C PHE A 224 10.98 16.67 7.55
N GLY A 225 9.72 16.27 7.58
CA GLY A 225 8.61 17.16 7.92
C GLY A 225 8.13 18.06 6.79
N GLN A 226 8.55 17.85 5.54
CA GLN A 226 8.03 18.56 4.37
C GLN A 226 6.60 18.11 4.09
N LYS A 227 5.65 18.75 4.77
CA LYS A 227 4.22 18.40 4.77
C LYS A 227 3.52 18.92 3.54
N TYR A 228 2.67 18.09 2.97
CA TYR A 228 1.62 18.47 2.02
C TYR A 228 0.28 17.82 2.43
N ILE A 229 -0.81 18.32 1.88
CA ILE A 229 -2.14 17.76 2.05
C ILE A 229 -2.52 17.07 0.74
N PHE A 230 -2.82 15.79 0.81
CA PHE A 230 -3.22 14.97 -0.33
C PHE A 230 -4.70 14.62 -0.25
N ASP A 231 -5.36 14.76 -1.38
CA ASP A 231 -6.72 14.33 -1.61
C ASP A 231 -6.78 13.54 -2.92
N LEU A 232 -7.41 12.38 -2.89
CA LEU A 232 -7.70 11.56 -4.07
C LEU A 232 -9.15 11.12 -3.99
N ASP A 233 -9.92 11.48 -4.99
CA ASP A 233 -11.35 11.19 -5.07
C ASP A 233 -11.64 9.72 -4.71
N GLU A 234 -12.65 9.47 -3.90
CA GLU A 234 -13.08 8.15 -3.39
C GLU A 234 -12.01 7.34 -2.60
N ALA A 235 -10.78 7.81 -2.43
CA ALA A 235 -9.70 7.02 -1.82
C ALA A 235 -9.08 7.65 -0.58
N VAL A 236 -8.71 8.93 -0.63
CA VAL A 236 -8.00 9.62 0.46
C VAL A 236 -8.57 11.03 0.55
N GLY A 237 -9.12 11.43 1.70
CA GLY A 237 -9.61 12.80 1.91
C GLY A 237 -8.59 13.65 2.65
N ASP A 238 -8.26 14.84 2.13
CA ASP A 238 -7.42 15.91 2.73
C ASP A 238 -6.46 15.43 3.86
N THR A 239 -5.62 14.45 3.55
CA THR A 239 -4.73 13.82 4.54
C THR A 239 -3.33 14.42 4.46
N ALA A 240 -2.73 14.69 5.62
CA ALA A 240 -1.36 15.16 5.70
C ALA A 240 -0.38 14.03 5.39
N GLU A 241 0.49 14.26 4.42
CA GLU A 241 1.57 13.39 4.02
C GLU A 241 2.89 14.16 3.98
N TYR A 242 4.02 13.45 3.87
CA TYR A 242 5.35 14.06 3.90
C TYR A 242 6.15 13.63 2.68
N LEU A 243 6.87 14.59 2.07
CA LEU A 243 7.76 14.29 0.96
C LEU A 243 8.92 13.40 1.39
N ILE A 244 9.21 12.39 0.58
CA ILE A 244 10.39 11.53 0.73
C ILE A 244 11.47 11.97 -0.25
N ASP A 245 12.57 12.52 0.27
CA ASP A 245 13.77 12.76 -0.52
C ASP A 245 14.58 11.47 -0.65
N MET A 246 14.88 11.05 -1.87
CA MET A 246 15.65 9.83 -2.11
C MET A 246 17.10 9.91 -1.63
N ARG A 247 17.63 11.10 -1.36
CA ARG A 247 18.95 11.26 -0.71
C ARG A 247 18.85 10.84 0.74
N ASP A 248 17.86 11.38 1.48
CA ASP A 248 17.61 11.03 2.88
C ASP A 248 17.24 9.54 3.03
N PHE A 249 16.46 9.01 2.07
CA PHE A 249 16.14 7.58 2.02
C PHE A 249 17.39 6.71 1.87
N ARG A 250 18.33 7.06 0.97
CA ARG A 250 19.59 6.34 0.81
C ARG A 250 20.47 6.42 2.05
N GLU A 251 20.52 7.59 2.69
CA GLU A 251 21.26 7.78 3.93
C GLU A 251 20.70 6.91 5.05
N LEU A 252 19.38 6.90 5.25
CA LEU A 252 18.71 6.01 6.22
C LEU A 252 18.99 4.53 5.94
N CYS A 253 18.96 4.12 4.67
CA CYS A 253 19.35 2.76 4.30
C CYS A 253 20.80 2.49 4.72
N SER A 254 21.74 3.36 4.38
CA SER A 254 23.17 3.19 4.72
C SER A 254 23.40 3.12 6.22
N GLN A 255 22.79 4.03 7.01
CA GLN A 255 22.86 4.04 8.48
C GLN A 255 22.33 2.74 9.10
N ASN A 256 21.38 2.09 8.44
CA ASN A 256 20.79 0.83 8.88
C ASN A 256 21.41 -0.41 8.21
N GLN A 257 22.55 -0.29 7.52
CA GLN A 257 23.20 -1.42 6.83
C GLN A 257 22.28 -2.05 5.77
N LEU A 258 21.50 -1.22 5.10
CA LEU A 258 20.58 -1.58 4.04
C LEU A 258 21.04 -0.99 2.71
N THR A 259 20.72 -1.65 1.61
CA THR A 259 21.04 -1.21 0.24
C THR A 259 19.82 -1.29 -0.64
N ILE A 260 19.59 -0.25 -1.44
CA ILE A 260 18.54 -0.27 -2.46
C ILE A 260 18.97 -1.21 -3.58
N LYS A 261 18.27 -2.32 -3.73
CA LYS A 261 18.48 -3.32 -4.78
C LYS A 261 17.85 -2.89 -6.10
N HIS A 262 16.62 -2.39 -6.04
CA HIS A 262 15.87 -1.88 -7.19
C HIS A 262 15.15 -0.59 -6.81
N HIS A 263 15.12 0.36 -7.75
CA HIS A 263 14.37 1.60 -7.63
C HIS A 263 13.62 1.85 -8.94
N PHE A 264 12.33 2.02 -8.83
CA PHE A 264 11.42 2.35 -9.92
C PHE A 264 10.87 3.76 -9.65
N PRO A 265 11.47 4.80 -10.25
CA PRO A 265 11.15 6.20 -9.93
C PRO A 265 9.73 6.62 -10.33
N ASN A 266 9.07 5.76 -11.10
CA ASN A 266 7.69 5.90 -11.53
C ASN A 266 7.14 4.48 -11.71
N LEU A 267 5.91 4.22 -11.25
CA LEU A 267 5.32 2.87 -11.33
C LEU A 267 5.10 2.38 -12.77
N GLU A 268 4.97 3.26 -13.76
CA GLU A 268 4.92 2.84 -15.18
C GLU A 268 6.22 2.14 -15.62
N THR A 269 7.36 2.47 -15.02
CA THR A 269 8.64 1.83 -15.34
C THR A 269 8.65 0.33 -15.01
N LEU A 270 7.73 -0.13 -14.14
CA LEU A 270 7.52 -1.56 -13.89
C LEU A 270 7.10 -2.32 -15.16
N LEU A 271 6.44 -1.68 -16.10
CA LEU A 271 6.02 -2.30 -17.37
C LEU A 271 7.20 -2.48 -18.34
N GLN A 272 8.18 -1.59 -18.26
CA GLN A 272 9.29 -1.50 -19.20
C GLN A 272 10.52 -2.33 -18.79
N THR A 273 10.58 -2.73 -17.52
CA THR A 273 11.73 -3.45 -16.99
C THR A 273 11.63 -4.96 -17.16
N ASP A 274 12.77 -5.62 -17.41
CA ASP A 274 12.87 -7.09 -17.39
C ASP A 274 13.02 -7.67 -15.97
N GLN A 275 13.16 -6.82 -14.97
CA GLN A 275 13.27 -7.23 -13.57
C GLN A 275 11.94 -7.76 -13.00
N ILE A 276 10.80 -7.31 -13.56
CA ILE A 276 9.49 -7.77 -13.15
C ILE A 276 9.22 -9.16 -13.76
N PRO A 277 8.76 -10.13 -12.92
CA PRO A 277 8.50 -11.48 -13.37
C PRO A 277 7.48 -11.54 -14.51
N GLN A 278 7.66 -12.48 -15.45
CA GLN A 278 6.74 -12.68 -16.58
C GLN A 278 5.28 -12.90 -16.13
N LYS A 279 5.08 -13.59 -15.01
CA LYS A 279 3.75 -13.78 -14.41
C LYS A 279 3.09 -12.44 -14.04
N ALA A 280 3.86 -11.45 -13.57
CA ALA A 280 3.32 -10.12 -13.28
C ALA A 280 2.95 -9.36 -14.55
N LYS A 281 3.74 -9.50 -15.64
CA LYS A 281 3.42 -8.94 -16.96
C LYS A 281 2.14 -9.56 -17.52
N GLN A 282 1.93 -10.88 -17.36
CA GLN A 282 0.67 -11.54 -17.72
C GLN A 282 -0.52 -11.03 -16.91
N ASN A 283 -0.33 -10.82 -15.60
CA ASN A 283 -1.38 -10.26 -14.74
C ASN A 283 -1.76 -8.85 -15.16
N PHE A 284 -0.82 -8.06 -15.71
CA PHE A 284 -1.10 -6.75 -16.29
C PHE A 284 -2.10 -6.85 -17.46
N SER A 285 -1.89 -7.77 -18.39
CA SER A 285 -2.81 -7.99 -19.51
C SER A 285 -4.23 -8.33 -19.05
N ASN A 286 -4.35 -9.16 -17.98
CA ASN A 286 -5.65 -9.49 -17.41
C ASN A 286 -6.32 -8.30 -16.69
N MET A 287 -5.53 -7.46 -16.03
CA MET A 287 -6.01 -6.22 -15.46
C MET A 287 -6.51 -5.28 -16.56
N MET A 288 -5.73 -5.12 -17.64
CA MET A 288 -6.10 -4.24 -18.76
C MET A 288 -7.42 -4.62 -19.42
N LYS A 289 -7.76 -5.89 -19.54
CA LYS A 289 -9.06 -6.33 -20.07
C LYS A 289 -10.25 -5.73 -19.31
N ARG A 290 -10.15 -5.63 -17.97
CA ARG A 290 -11.18 -5.01 -17.14
C ARG A 290 -11.16 -3.49 -17.29
N THR A 291 -9.99 -2.91 -17.17
CA THR A 291 -9.78 -1.46 -17.28
C THR A 291 -10.18 -0.92 -18.66
N ALA A 292 -9.99 -1.73 -19.73
CA ALA A 292 -10.32 -1.35 -21.10
C ALA A 292 -11.82 -1.05 -21.28
N LYS A 293 -12.70 -1.79 -20.63
CA LYS A 293 -14.14 -1.51 -20.68
C LYS A 293 -14.47 -0.13 -20.11
N PHE A 294 -13.86 0.18 -18.95
CA PHE A 294 -14.00 1.50 -18.33
C PHE A 294 -13.45 2.62 -19.24
N ILE A 295 -12.25 2.43 -19.80
CA ILE A 295 -11.64 3.38 -20.74
C ILE A 295 -12.54 3.61 -21.96
N PHE A 296 -13.17 2.57 -22.47
CA PHE A 296 -14.06 2.67 -23.62
C PHE A 296 -15.24 3.59 -23.32
N LEU A 297 -15.94 3.41 -22.19
CA LEU A 297 -17.05 4.28 -21.78
C LEU A 297 -16.58 5.72 -21.52
N LEU A 298 -15.48 5.87 -20.80
CA LEU A 298 -14.88 7.16 -20.51
C LEU A 298 -14.63 7.95 -21.82
N ASN A 299 -13.98 7.31 -22.78
CA ASN A 299 -13.68 7.93 -24.08
C ASN A 299 -14.95 8.22 -24.90
N GLN A 300 -15.99 7.39 -24.80
CA GLN A 300 -17.25 7.69 -25.45
C GLN A 300 -17.87 9.01 -24.95
N ASN A 301 -17.86 9.24 -23.64
CA ASN A 301 -18.40 10.45 -23.05
C ASN A 301 -17.55 11.70 -23.41
N LEU A 302 -16.22 11.56 -23.33
CA LEU A 302 -15.30 12.62 -23.74
C LEU A 302 -15.48 13.00 -25.25
N ASN A 303 -15.64 12.00 -26.12
CA ASN A 303 -15.87 12.22 -27.56
C ASN A 303 -17.22 12.87 -27.86
N LYS A 304 -18.20 12.79 -26.97
CA LYS A 304 -19.47 13.55 -27.06
C LYS A 304 -19.32 15.01 -26.59
N GLY A 305 -18.11 15.44 -26.22
CA GLY A 305 -17.82 16.79 -25.75
C GLY A 305 -18.08 17.02 -24.24
N GLN A 306 -18.39 15.97 -23.49
CA GLN A 306 -18.51 16.05 -22.03
C GLN A 306 -17.11 16.19 -21.40
N LYS A 307 -17.05 16.87 -20.25
CA LYS A 307 -15.83 16.98 -19.45
C LYS A 307 -15.96 16.14 -18.20
N MET A 308 -14.85 15.59 -17.70
CA MET A 308 -14.82 14.82 -16.44
C MET A 308 -15.30 15.62 -15.22
N THR A 309 -15.33 16.94 -15.34
CA THR A 309 -15.84 17.87 -14.30
C THR A 309 -17.34 18.15 -14.40
N ASP A 310 -18.02 17.66 -15.44
CA ASP A 310 -19.46 17.88 -15.63
C ASP A 310 -20.24 17.00 -14.63
N ASP A 311 -21.27 17.54 -14.01
CA ASP A 311 -22.02 16.87 -12.93
C ASP A 311 -22.60 15.50 -13.34
N ASN A 312 -23.02 15.36 -14.59
CA ASN A 312 -23.62 14.13 -15.12
C ASN A 312 -22.63 13.24 -15.91
N PHE A 313 -21.34 13.58 -15.95
CA PHE A 313 -20.35 12.81 -16.70
C PHE A 313 -20.23 11.37 -16.20
N TRP A 314 -20.29 11.22 -14.88
CA TRP A 314 -20.07 9.93 -14.20
C TRP A 314 -21.29 9.04 -14.15
N ASP A 315 -22.51 9.60 -14.35
CA ASP A 315 -23.77 8.86 -14.38
C ASP A 315 -23.83 7.81 -15.51
N ASN A 316 -23.02 8.02 -16.54
CA ASN A 316 -22.90 7.13 -17.70
C ASN A 316 -21.74 6.13 -17.60
N ILE A 317 -21.14 5.94 -16.42
CA ILE A 317 -20.07 4.96 -16.19
C ILE A 317 -20.47 4.09 -15.01
N ASP A 318 -21.54 3.33 -15.20
CA ASP A 318 -22.04 2.38 -14.20
C ASP A 318 -21.69 0.92 -14.56
N GLU A 319 -21.98 -0.01 -13.65
CA GLU A 319 -21.71 -1.43 -13.83
C GLU A 319 -22.48 -2.05 -14.98
N GLU A 320 -23.77 -1.72 -15.13
CA GLU A 320 -24.60 -2.32 -16.17
C GLU A 320 -24.05 -1.96 -17.56
N GLN A 321 -23.60 -0.73 -17.71
CA GLN A 321 -22.98 -0.28 -18.97
C GLN A 321 -21.62 -0.93 -19.20
N ILE A 322 -20.79 -1.07 -18.15
CA ILE A 322 -19.51 -1.75 -18.24
C ILE A 322 -19.69 -3.22 -18.65
N ASP A 323 -20.68 -3.90 -18.07
CA ASP A 323 -20.95 -5.30 -18.37
C ASP A 323 -21.50 -5.54 -19.78
N GLN A 324 -22.23 -4.57 -20.35
CA GLN A 324 -22.77 -4.65 -21.72
C GLN A 324 -21.68 -4.51 -22.80
N ILE A 325 -20.47 -4.03 -22.47
CA ILE A 325 -19.39 -3.87 -23.43
C ILE A 325 -18.79 -5.25 -23.76
N ASN A 326 -18.82 -5.60 -25.04
CA ASN A 326 -18.22 -6.84 -25.53
C ASN A 326 -16.71 -6.67 -25.84
N GLU A 327 -16.01 -7.80 -25.97
CA GLU A 327 -14.56 -7.79 -26.24
C GLU A 327 -14.18 -7.11 -27.58
N ASN A 328 -15.03 -7.16 -28.59
CA ASN A 328 -14.76 -6.54 -29.89
C ASN A 328 -14.71 -5.01 -29.79
N GLN A 329 -15.48 -4.41 -28.89
CA GLN A 329 -15.51 -2.96 -28.69
C GLN A 329 -14.22 -2.43 -28.04
N ILE A 330 -13.55 -3.26 -27.23
CA ILE A 330 -12.34 -2.88 -26.49
C ILE A 330 -11.04 -3.41 -27.11
N GLN A 331 -11.12 -4.08 -28.25
CA GLN A 331 -9.95 -4.76 -28.88
C GLN A 331 -8.75 -3.84 -29.13
N LYS A 332 -9.01 -2.53 -29.33
CA LYS A 332 -7.98 -1.52 -29.57
C LYS A 332 -7.39 -0.92 -28.28
N ILE A 333 -7.97 -1.21 -27.11
CA ILE A 333 -7.53 -0.66 -25.84
C ILE A 333 -6.59 -1.67 -25.20
N THR A 334 -5.28 -1.51 -25.44
CA THR A 334 -4.25 -2.49 -25.08
C THR A 334 -3.29 -2.01 -24.02
N ASP A 335 -3.23 -0.72 -23.75
CA ASP A 335 -2.27 -0.12 -22.82
C ASP A 335 -2.85 1.07 -22.04
N LEU A 336 -2.11 1.50 -21.02
CA LEU A 336 -2.50 2.61 -20.15
C LEU A 336 -2.44 3.97 -20.85
N GLY A 337 -1.64 4.12 -21.92
CA GLY A 337 -1.52 5.38 -22.65
C GLY A 337 -2.82 5.83 -23.32
N GLN A 338 -3.85 4.98 -23.31
CA GLN A 338 -5.19 5.30 -23.79
C GLN A 338 -6.11 5.89 -22.70
N LEU A 339 -5.64 5.95 -21.45
CA LEU A 339 -6.28 6.71 -20.38
C LEU A 339 -6.10 8.22 -20.61
N PRO A 340 -7.08 9.05 -20.23
CA PRO A 340 -6.88 10.48 -20.11
C PRO A 340 -5.68 10.81 -19.21
N GLU A 341 -5.00 11.93 -19.52
CA GLU A 341 -3.77 12.32 -18.79
C GLU A 341 -4.01 12.48 -17.29
N GLU A 342 -5.20 12.86 -16.86
CA GLU A 342 -5.58 12.98 -15.46
C GLU A 342 -5.36 11.68 -14.66
N TYR A 343 -5.62 10.52 -15.27
CA TYR A 343 -5.36 9.22 -14.64
C TYR A 343 -3.88 8.87 -14.62
N LEU A 344 -3.20 9.13 -15.74
CA LEU A 344 -1.76 8.88 -15.88
C LEU A 344 -0.97 9.74 -14.89
N GLU A 345 -1.42 10.96 -14.66
CA GLU A 345 -0.85 11.85 -13.64
C GLU A 345 -0.85 11.20 -12.27
N VAL A 346 -1.99 10.68 -11.82
CA VAL A 346 -2.09 10.02 -10.50
C VAL A 346 -1.21 8.77 -10.43
N ILE A 347 -1.20 7.94 -11.49
CA ILE A 347 -0.37 6.74 -11.56
C ILE A 347 1.12 7.09 -11.42
N ARG A 348 1.55 8.17 -12.08
CA ARG A 348 2.95 8.65 -12.07
C ARG A 348 3.39 9.31 -10.78
N LEU A 349 2.45 9.67 -9.87
CA LEU A 349 2.81 10.25 -8.57
C LEU A 349 3.62 9.30 -7.67
N TYR A 350 3.63 7.99 -7.96
CA TYR A 350 4.19 6.99 -7.06
C TYR A 350 5.44 6.32 -7.64
N GLN A 351 6.31 5.92 -6.74
CA GLN A 351 7.54 5.17 -6.99
C GLN A 351 7.60 3.91 -6.13
N ALA A 352 8.49 2.98 -6.47
CA ALA A 352 8.71 1.77 -5.69
C ALA A 352 10.19 1.50 -5.48
N VAL A 353 10.51 0.88 -4.34
CA VAL A 353 11.87 0.44 -4.02
C VAL A 353 11.86 -0.99 -3.50
N MET A 354 12.93 -1.72 -3.77
CA MET A 354 13.27 -2.96 -3.08
C MET A 354 14.62 -2.79 -2.41
N VAL A 355 14.68 -3.09 -1.11
CA VAL A 355 15.84 -2.91 -0.25
C VAL A 355 16.24 -4.26 0.34
N VAL A 356 17.54 -4.48 0.51
CA VAL A 356 18.13 -5.69 1.10
C VAL A 356 19.21 -5.32 2.11
N HIS A 357 19.65 -6.26 2.94
CA HIS A 357 20.83 -6.04 3.76
C HIS A 357 22.08 -5.84 2.91
N THR A 358 22.93 -4.89 3.29
CA THR A 358 24.21 -4.63 2.61
C THR A 358 25.14 -5.83 2.76
N ASN A 359 25.20 -6.40 3.96
CA ASN A 359 26.01 -7.59 4.24
C ASN A 359 25.14 -8.66 4.95
N PRO A 360 24.44 -9.52 4.19
CA PRO A 360 23.55 -10.52 4.77
C PRO A 360 24.26 -11.51 5.73
N ALA A 361 25.54 -11.75 5.55
CA ALA A 361 26.31 -12.68 6.39
C ALA A 361 26.51 -12.18 7.82
N GLU A 362 26.43 -10.86 8.05
CA GLU A 362 26.55 -10.25 9.37
C GLU A 362 25.21 -10.22 10.15
N VAL A 363 24.12 -10.51 9.48
CA VAL A 363 22.80 -10.55 10.11
C VAL A 363 22.66 -11.88 10.86
N LYS A 364 22.50 -11.82 12.18
CA LYS A 364 22.26 -13.02 12.99
C LYS A 364 21.02 -13.74 12.49
N SER A 365 21.18 -14.99 12.06
CA SER A 365 20.06 -15.88 11.74
C SER A 365 19.30 -16.19 13.02
N CYS A 366 17.98 -16.04 12.99
CA CYS A 366 17.11 -16.58 14.03
C CYS A 366 16.45 -17.84 13.47
N GLU A 367 16.18 -18.80 14.35
CA GLU A 367 15.37 -19.95 13.97
C GLU A 367 14.01 -19.48 13.46
N LYS A 368 13.59 -19.98 12.30
CA LYS A 368 12.23 -19.76 11.82
C LYS A 368 11.27 -20.39 12.82
N ILE A 369 10.36 -19.59 13.36
CA ILE A 369 9.31 -20.13 14.21
C ILE A 369 8.41 -20.95 13.26
N ARG A 370 8.55 -22.28 13.31
CA ARG A 370 7.60 -23.19 12.71
C ARG A 370 6.46 -23.41 13.70
N ILE A 371 5.42 -22.62 13.58
CA ILE A 371 4.19 -22.90 14.33
C ILE A 371 3.38 -23.86 13.45
N PRO A 372 2.97 -25.04 13.98
CA PRO A 372 2.17 -25.97 13.18
C PRO A 372 0.84 -25.33 12.77
N VAL A 373 0.51 -25.39 11.48
CA VAL A 373 -0.84 -25.14 11.02
C VAL A 373 -1.63 -26.42 11.32
N PRO A 374 -2.70 -26.46 12.10
CA PRO A 374 -3.97 -25.78 11.97
C PRO A 374 -4.57 -25.16 13.23
N GLU A 375 -3.88 -25.15 14.32
CA GLU A 375 -4.45 -24.77 15.63
C GLU A 375 -3.96 -23.41 16.17
N ALA A 376 -3.33 -22.57 15.33
CA ALA A 376 -2.83 -21.30 15.79
C ALA A 376 -3.97 -20.37 16.21
N ARG A 377 -4.09 -20.17 17.49
CA ARG A 377 -4.86 -19.06 18.08
C ARG A 377 -4.26 -17.77 17.55
N ARG A 378 -5.10 -16.89 17.05
CA ARG A 378 -4.69 -15.61 16.48
C ARG A 378 -4.87 -14.56 17.54
N ALA A 379 -3.80 -13.85 17.85
CA ALA A 379 -3.81 -12.76 18.77
C ALA A 379 -3.86 -11.43 18.01
N ILE A 380 -4.72 -10.51 18.43
CA ILE A 380 -4.44 -9.09 18.27
C ILE A 380 -3.53 -8.74 19.43
N ASP A 381 -2.31 -8.36 19.12
CA ASP A 381 -1.41 -7.87 20.15
C ASP A 381 -1.46 -6.34 20.15
N ILE A 382 -1.70 -5.79 21.32
CA ILE A 382 -1.90 -4.37 21.53
C ILE A 382 -0.64 -3.81 22.18
N CYS A 383 0.30 -3.35 21.36
CA CYS A 383 1.49 -2.67 21.84
C CYS A 383 1.16 -1.21 22.21
N ASN A 384 0.80 -0.97 23.46
CA ASN A 384 0.85 0.33 24.20
C ASN A 384 0.35 1.59 23.47
N LEU A 385 -0.54 1.49 22.47
CA LEU A 385 -0.95 2.65 21.68
C LEU A 385 -2.19 3.37 22.17
N THR A 386 -3.03 2.71 22.95
CA THR A 386 -4.27 3.31 23.41
C THR A 386 -4.14 3.78 24.85
N LYS A 387 -4.32 5.07 25.07
CA LYS A 387 -4.57 5.63 26.40
C LYS A 387 -5.97 5.24 26.92
N GLU A 388 -6.82 4.70 26.07
CA GLU A 388 -8.16 4.22 26.40
C GLU A 388 -8.18 2.69 26.39
N PRO A 389 -8.79 2.04 27.40
CA PRO A 389 -8.93 0.60 27.41
C PRO A 389 -9.79 0.15 26.24
N ILE A 390 -9.26 -0.79 25.45
CA ILE A 390 -10.05 -1.45 24.39
C ILE A 390 -11.14 -2.28 25.08
N ASN A 391 -12.39 -2.05 24.70
CA ASN A 391 -13.48 -2.87 25.18
C ASN A 391 -13.43 -4.25 24.48
N LEU A 392 -12.91 -5.24 25.22
CA LEU A 392 -12.79 -6.62 24.76
C LEU A 392 -14.15 -7.28 24.45
N GLU A 393 -15.22 -6.85 25.11
CA GLU A 393 -16.56 -7.37 24.85
C GLU A 393 -17.04 -6.92 23.46
N THR A 394 -16.83 -5.66 23.11
CA THR A 394 -17.14 -5.14 21.75
C THR A 394 -16.36 -5.90 20.69
N LEU A 395 -15.06 -6.18 20.93
CA LEU A 395 -14.26 -6.99 20.00
C LEU A 395 -14.78 -8.43 19.89
N ARG A 396 -15.13 -9.06 21.00
CA ARG A 396 -15.69 -10.42 21.00
C ARG A 396 -17.03 -10.49 20.28
N ASP A 397 -17.88 -9.49 20.45
CA ASP A 397 -19.19 -9.45 19.80
C ASP A 397 -19.07 -9.26 18.28
N GLU A 398 -18.10 -8.49 17.80
CA GLU A 398 -17.83 -8.33 16.37
C GLU A 398 -17.31 -9.62 15.70
N PHE A 399 -16.65 -10.49 16.46
CA PHE A 399 -16.11 -11.78 15.97
C PHE A 399 -16.89 -13.01 16.42
N LYS A 400 -18.08 -12.83 17.00
CA LYS A 400 -18.92 -13.92 17.50
C LYS A 400 -19.30 -14.89 16.38
N GLY A 401 -18.87 -16.14 16.52
CA GLY A 401 -19.10 -17.20 15.51
C GLY A 401 -18.02 -17.31 14.44
N GLU A 402 -16.95 -16.54 14.50
CA GLU A 402 -15.79 -16.71 13.63
C GLU A 402 -14.73 -17.63 14.25
N MET A 403 -13.85 -18.23 13.39
CA MET A 403 -12.77 -19.14 13.83
C MET A 403 -11.63 -18.42 14.56
N TRP A 404 -11.85 -17.22 15.07
CA TRP A 404 -10.83 -16.38 15.70
C TRP A 404 -11.36 -15.77 16.99
N GLU A 405 -10.59 -15.94 18.08
CA GLU A 405 -10.83 -15.28 19.34
C GLU A 405 -9.71 -14.25 19.62
N PRO A 406 -10.05 -13.00 19.93
CA PRO A 406 -9.06 -12.01 20.32
C PRO A 406 -8.37 -12.43 21.62
N SER A 407 -7.05 -12.50 21.61
CA SER A 407 -6.26 -12.57 22.85
C SER A 407 -5.53 -11.23 23.03
N VAL A 408 -5.67 -10.68 24.21
CA VAL A 408 -4.95 -9.45 24.63
C VAL A 408 -3.81 -9.89 25.51
N TRP A 409 -2.60 -9.56 25.11
CA TRP A 409 -1.41 -9.69 25.96
C TRP A 409 -1.12 -8.32 26.58
N MET A 410 -1.24 -8.23 27.90
CA MET A 410 -0.81 -7.04 28.64
C MET A 410 0.69 -7.07 28.90
#